data_32ca582a41f7aba9ac11e259f41f0f4a
#
_entry.id   32ca582a41f7aba9ac11e259f41f0f4a
#
_cell.length_a   1.000
_cell.length_b   1.000
_cell.length_c   1.000
_cell.angle_alpha   90.00
_cell.angle_beta   90.00
_cell.angle_gamma   90.00
#
_symmetry.space_group_name_H-M   'P 1'
#
loop_
_entity.id
_entity.type
_entity.pdbx_description
1 polymer ?
#
loop_
_entity_poly.entity_id
_entity_poly.type
_entity_poly.pdbx_seq_one_letter_code
_entity_poly.pdbx_strand_id
1 'polypeptide(L)'
;MPLSSTVQGNYGDCRGYHLPERLPQNLTVATTGASGSIFLRELLLAVDRDTRVKTVNFITSDSGLRVMAEELMLRGRSNLVAQLLGKTTRKIQQQSNDDIGANVASGSYPADAMIVIPCSVGTLARIANGIASRLLERAADVCLKEKRALVLCVREAPLNKIHIRNMFRAADAGATIFPLIPAFYNRPASIEVMAREYAYRVLAHLGLPQPDSYRWKG
;
A
#
# COMPACT_ATOMS: atom_id res chain seq x y z
N MET A 1 -45.65 -23.34 22.96
CA MET A 1 -44.33 -23.93 22.61
C MET A 1 -43.43 -22.80 22.11
N PRO A 2 -42.37 -22.42 22.81
CA PRO A 2 -41.46 -21.38 22.37
C PRO A 2 -40.35 -22.00 21.53
N LEU A 3 -40.11 -21.43 20.36
CA LEU A 3 -38.96 -21.74 19.52
C LEU A 3 -37.76 -20.92 20.03
N SER A 4 -36.87 -21.55 20.78
CA SER A 4 -35.54 -21.06 21.07
C SER A 4 -34.56 -21.72 20.08
N SER A 5 -33.94 -20.96 19.22
CA SER A 5 -32.67 -21.33 18.63
C SER A 5 -31.80 -20.09 18.47
N THR A 6 -31.04 -19.83 19.53
CA THR A 6 -29.95 -18.87 19.56
C THR A 6 -28.85 -19.41 18.67
N VAL A 7 -28.72 -18.86 17.46
CA VAL A 7 -27.52 -19.05 16.66
C VAL A 7 -26.42 -18.16 17.28
N GLN A 8 -25.64 -18.75 18.19
CA GLN A 8 -24.35 -18.15 18.60
C GLN A 8 -23.39 -18.27 17.45
N GLY A 9 -23.32 -17.23 16.59
CA GLY A 9 -22.22 -17.04 15.67
C GLY A 9 -20.95 -16.78 16.47
N ASN A 10 -20.02 -17.72 16.37
CA ASN A 10 -18.66 -17.55 16.88
C ASN A 10 -17.98 -16.48 16.01
N TYR A 11 -18.12 -15.20 16.38
CA TYR A 11 -17.30 -14.14 15.85
C TYR A 11 -15.89 -14.34 16.43
N GLY A 12 -15.04 -14.99 15.64
CA GLY A 12 -13.64 -15.14 15.96
C GLY A 12 -13.03 -13.78 16.31
N ASP A 13 -12.17 -13.80 17.31
CA ASP A 13 -11.47 -12.65 17.90
C ASP A 13 -10.86 -11.73 16.83
N CYS A 14 -11.44 -10.56 16.60
CA CYS A 14 -10.97 -9.55 15.64
C CYS A 14 -9.67 -8.86 16.08
N ARG A 15 -8.92 -9.41 17.03
CA ARG A 15 -7.64 -8.89 17.54
C ARG A 15 -6.42 -9.32 16.72
N GLY A 16 -6.56 -9.52 15.40
CA GLY A 16 -5.48 -9.96 14.50
C GLY A 16 -4.56 -8.87 13.96
N TYR A 17 -4.70 -7.60 14.35
CA TYR A 17 -3.78 -6.55 13.90
C TYR A 17 -2.61 -6.44 14.87
N HIS A 18 -1.55 -7.19 14.63
CA HIS A 18 -0.27 -6.93 15.26
C HIS A 18 0.31 -5.65 14.66
N LEU A 19 0.24 -4.55 15.41
CA LEU A 19 1.14 -3.44 15.17
C LEU A 19 2.58 -4.00 15.32
N PRO A 20 3.49 -3.68 14.40
CA PRO A 20 4.86 -4.16 14.50
C PRO A 20 5.43 -3.72 15.85
N GLU A 21 6.10 -4.63 16.58
CA GLU A 21 6.76 -4.37 17.87
C GLU A 21 7.80 -3.23 17.76
N ARG A 22 8.24 -2.95 16.55
CA ARG A 22 9.19 -1.90 16.19
C ARG A 22 8.64 -1.07 15.03
N LEU A 23 8.83 0.26 15.11
CA LEU A 23 8.47 1.17 14.01
C LEU A 23 9.19 0.74 12.72
N PRO A 24 8.47 0.67 11.60
CA PRO A 24 9.07 0.29 10.32
C PRO A 24 10.08 1.35 9.86
N GLN A 25 11.30 0.92 9.56
CA GLN A 25 12.40 1.76 9.07
C GLN A 25 12.75 1.46 7.61
N ASN A 26 12.47 0.24 7.13
CA ASN A 26 12.72 -0.21 5.78
C ASN A 26 11.40 -0.62 5.13
N LEU A 27 10.90 0.27 4.28
CA LEU A 27 9.61 0.07 3.62
C LEU A 27 9.79 -0.42 2.19
N THR A 28 8.86 -1.24 1.72
CA THR A 28 8.63 -1.46 0.30
C THR A 28 7.39 -0.69 -0.12
N VAL A 29 7.50 0.17 -1.11
CA VAL A 29 6.37 0.89 -1.71
C VAL A 29 6.24 0.46 -3.16
N ALA A 30 5.07 0.02 -3.54
CA ALA A 30 4.81 -0.41 -4.90
C ALA A 30 3.61 0.30 -5.51
N THR A 31 3.59 0.43 -6.84
CA THR A 31 2.46 1.00 -7.57
C THR A 31 2.12 0.19 -8.81
N THR A 32 0.84 0.21 -9.17
CA THR A 32 0.29 -0.59 -10.26
C THR A 32 -0.61 0.24 -11.18
N GLY A 33 -1.15 -0.37 -12.23
CA GLY A 33 -1.94 0.32 -13.26
C GLY A 33 -3.35 0.71 -12.85
N ALA A 34 -3.54 1.22 -11.64
CA ALA A 34 -4.78 1.83 -11.21
C ALA A 34 -4.61 3.34 -11.10
N SER A 35 -5.66 4.11 -11.42
CA SER A 35 -5.67 5.58 -11.32
C SER A 35 -5.50 6.03 -9.86
N GLY A 36 -4.84 7.17 -9.64
CA GLY A 36 -4.59 7.74 -8.32
C GLY A 36 -3.09 7.90 -8.01
N SER A 37 -2.25 8.13 -9.00
CA SER A 37 -0.80 8.31 -8.84
C SER A 37 -0.44 9.46 -7.90
N ILE A 38 -1.34 10.44 -7.72
CA ILE A 38 -1.15 11.52 -6.76
C ILE A 38 -1.06 11.00 -5.31
N PHE A 39 -1.78 9.94 -4.96
CA PHE A 39 -1.70 9.32 -3.63
C PHE A 39 -0.34 8.67 -3.39
N LEU A 40 0.21 8.01 -4.42
CA LEU A 40 1.59 7.51 -4.38
C LEU A 40 2.59 8.65 -4.16
N ARG A 41 2.48 9.74 -4.96
CA ARG A 41 3.38 10.90 -4.85
C ARG A 41 3.37 11.47 -3.44
N GLU A 42 2.20 11.72 -2.86
CA GLU A 42 2.07 12.26 -1.51
C GLU A 42 2.61 11.28 -0.44
N LEU A 43 2.42 9.96 -0.63
CA LEU A 43 3.02 8.96 0.25
C LEU A 43 4.56 9.00 0.18
N LEU A 44 5.14 9.03 -1.03
CA LEU A 44 6.60 9.09 -1.21
C LEU A 44 7.19 10.38 -0.63
N LEU A 45 6.51 11.53 -0.80
CA LEU A 45 6.90 12.79 -0.18
C LEU A 45 6.89 12.71 1.35
N ALA A 46 5.87 12.08 1.92
CA ALA A 46 5.76 11.89 3.36
C ALA A 46 6.87 11.00 3.92
N VAL A 47 7.11 9.82 3.33
CA VAL A 47 8.15 8.90 3.81
C VAL A 47 9.56 9.44 3.57
N ASP A 48 9.78 10.26 2.53
CA ASP A 48 11.07 10.90 2.30
C ASP A 48 11.42 11.91 3.40
N ARG A 49 10.43 12.64 3.90
CA ARG A 49 10.58 13.60 5.01
C ARG A 49 10.71 12.93 6.38
N ASP A 50 10.11 11.75 6.54
CA ASP A 50 10.05 11.05 7.83
C ASP A 50 11.41 10.45 8.21
N THR A 51 12.06 11.01 9.23
CA THR A 51 13.40 10.59 9.68
C THR A 51 13.42 9.19 10.32
N ARG A 52 12.26 8.65 10.70
CA ARG A 52 12.11 7.29 11.22
C ARG A 52 12.32 6.25 10.11
N VAL A 53 11.88 6.56 8.88
CA VAL A 53 12.09 5.71 7.70
C VAL A 53 13.50 5.94 7.17
N LYS A 54 14.30 4.87 7.04
CA LYS A 54 15.69 4.90 6.58
C LYS A 54 15.83 4.51 5.12
N THR A 55 15.06 3.52 4.68
CA THR A 55 15.12 2.98 3.31
C THR A 55 13.73 2.77 2.77
N VAL A 56 13.53 3.07 1.49
CA VAL A 56 12.32 2.76 0.74
C VAL A 56 12.70 2.05 -0.55
N ASN A 57 12.26 0.81 -0.72
CA ASN A 57 12.38 0.05 -1.96
C ASN A 57 11.14 0.35 -2.81
N PHE A 58 11.32 1.09 -3.90
CA PHE A 58 10.21 1.51 -4.76
C PHE A 58 10.11 0.63 -6.00
N ILE A 59 8.95 0.01 -6.21
CA ILE A 59 8.67 -0.89 -7.33
C ILE A 59 7.48 -0.35 -8.11
N THR A 60 7.57 -0.34 -9.44
CA THR A 60 6.44 0.03 -10.29
C THR A 60 6.22 -1.00 -11.40
N SER A 61 4.96 -1.37 -11.63
CA SER A 61 4.60 -2.16 -12.81
C SER A 61 4.64 -1.31 -14.08
N ASP A 62 4.74 -1.94 -15.26
CA ASP A 62 4.70 -1.22 -16.55
C ASP A 62 3.41 -0.42 -16.72
N SER A 63 2.27 -1.02 -16.33
CA SER A 63 0.98 -0.31 -16.34
C SER A 63 0.93 0.84 -15.33
N GLY A 64 1.60 0.70 -14.18
CA GLY A 64 1.75 1.78 -13.20
C GLY A 64 2.57 2.95 -13.74
N LEU A 65 3.68 2.66 -14.44
CA LEU A 65 4.47 3.68 -15.12
C LEU A 65 3.63 4.47 -16.14
N ARG A 66 2.83 3.77 -16.94
CA ARG A 66 1.97 4.40 -17.93
C ARG A 66 0.95 5.33 -17.27
N VAL A 67 0.23 4.87 -16.25
CA VAL A 67 -0.77 5.67 -15.54
C VAL A 67 -0.12 6.89 -14.87
N MET A 68 1.03 6.71 -14.21
CA MET A 68 1.75 7.84 -13.61
C MET A 68 2.19 8.87 -14.66
N ALA A 69 2.67 8.43 -15.83
CA ALA A 69 3.07 9.34 -16.89
C ALA A 69 1.89 10.19 -17.40
N GLU A 70 0.72 9.58 -17.54
CA GLU A 70 -0.50 10.26 -17.97
C GLU A 70 -1.04 11.22 -16.88
N GLU A 71 -1.14 10.78 -15.61
CA GLU A 71 -1.76 11.55 -14.53
C GLU A 71 -0.84 12.66 -13.96
N LEU A 72 0.47 12.43 -13.90
CA LEU A 72 1.45 13.35 -13.32
C LEU A 72 2.33 14.04 -14.37
N MET A 73 2.05 13.82 -15.66
CA MET A 73 2.79 14.40 -16.80
C MET A 73 4.31 14.14 -16.73
N LEU A 74 4.71 12.93 -16.32
CA LEU A 74 6.10 12.55 -16.15
C LEU A 74 6.78 12.37 -17.51
N ARG A 75 8.06 12.77 -17.60
CA ARG A 75 8.87 12.70 -18.82
C ARG A 75 9.77 11.46 -18.80
N GLY A 76 9.24 10.31 -19.24
CA GLY A 76 10.01 9.07 -19.37
C GLY A 76 10.25 8.32 -18.04
N ARG A 77 11.06 7.24 -18.13
CA ARG A 77 11.34 6.33 -16.99
C ARG A 77 12.60 6.71 -16.19
N SER A 78 13.47 7.54 -16.77
CA SER A 78 14.72 7.95 -16.11
C SER A 78 14.43 8.89 -14.95
N ASN A 79 15.15 8.69 -13.85
CA ASN A 79 15.02 9.53 -12.65
C ASN A 79 13.57 9.65 -12.12
N LEU A 80 12.79 8.58 -12.25
CA LEU A 80 11.36 8.56 -11.88
C LEU A 80 11.13 9.11 -10.47
N VAL A 81 11.90 8.65 -9.49
CA VAL A 81 11.80 9.12 -8.10
C VAL A 81 12.02 10.62 -7.99
N ALA A 82 13.05 11.15 -8.69
CA ALA A 82 13.32 12.58 -8.67
C ALA A 82 12.20 13.41 -9.33
N GLN A 83 11.58 12.88 -10.38
CA GLN A 83 10.42 13.52 -11.01
C GLN A 83 9.20 13.54 -10.07
N LEU A 84 8.94 12.44 -9.35
CA LEU A 84 7.83 12.33 -8.39
C LEU A 84 8.00 13.28 -7.20
N LEU A 85 9.22 13.43 -6.69
CA LEU A 85 9.53 14.23 -5.51
C LEU A 85 9.89 15.69 -5.82
N GLY A 86 10.20 16.04 -7.06
CA GLY A 86 10.77 17.33 -7.43
C GLY A 86 12.23 17.53 -6.93
N LYS A 87 12.87 16.48 -6.42
CA LYS A 87 14.25 16.49 -5.89
C LYS A 87 14.87 15.09 -5.91
N THR A 88 16.18 15.02 -5.84
CA THR A 88 16.90 13.75 -5.65
C THR A 88 16.87 13.31 -4.19
N THR A 89 16.88 12.00 -3.97
CA THR A 89 16.99 11.38 -2.64
C THR A 89 17.83 10.11 -2.72
N ARG A 90 18.51 9.76 -1.63
CA ARG A 90 19.18 8.47 -1.46
C ARG A 90 18.31 7.44 -0.70
N LYS A 91 17.23 7.91 -0.06
CA LYS A 91 16.36 7.08 0.75
C LYS A 91 15.48 6.16 -0.10
N ILE A 92 14.95 6.66 -1.22
CA ILE A 92 14.03 5.92 -2.09
C ILE A 92 14.80 5.35 -3.27
N GLN A 93 14.90 4.02 -3.31
CA GLN A 93 15.64 3.28 -4.31
C GLN A 93 14.67 2.57 -5.23
N GLN A 94 14.66 2.95 -6.50
CA GLN A 94 13.83 2.29 -7.51
C GLN A 94 14.43 0.93 -7.86
N GLN A 95 13.56 -0.10 -7.88
CA GLN A 95 13.89 -1.46 -8.30
C GLN A 95 13.07 -1.85 -9.53
N SER A 96 13.67 -2.65 -10.41
CA SER A 96 12.96 -3.18 -11.58
C SER A 96 11.95 -4.24 -11.14
N ASN A 97 10.72 -4.15 -11.65
CA ASN A 97 9.70 -5.17 -11.40
C ASN A 97 10.04 -6.52 -12.07
N ASP A 98 10.98 -6.54 -13.01
CA ASP A 98 11.44 -7.77 -13.68
C ASP A 98 12.60 -8.45 -12.93
N ASP A 99 13.23 -7.76 -11.98
CA ASP A 99 14.34 -8.29 -11.19
C ASP A 99 13.84 -9.08 -9.98
N ILE A 100 13.43 -10.31 -10.23
CA ILE A 100 12.98 -11.23 -9.17
C ILE A 100 14.11 -11.67 -8.22
N GLY A 101 15.36 -11.34 -8.52
CA GLY A 101 16.54 -11.53 -7.66
C GLY A 101 16.84 -10.36 -6.73
N ALA A 102 16.09 -9.25 -6.83
CA ALA A 102 16.29 -8.10 -5.97
C ALA A 102 16.10 -8.44 -4.47
N ASN A 103 16.68 -7.62 -3.60
CA ASN A 103 16.72 -7.84 -2.15
C ASN A 103 15.35 -8.11 -1.52
N VAL A 104 14.30 -7.38 -1.92
CA VAL A 104 12.94 -7.52 -1.37
C VAL A 104 12.25 -8.83 -1.79
N ALA A 105 12.81 -9.59 -2.73
CA ALA A 105 12.32 -10.93 -3.10
C ALA A 105 12.68 -12.01 -2.07
N SER A 106 13.56 -11.69 -1.12
CA SER A 106 14.04 -12.64 -0.09
C SER A 106 13.42 -12.33 1.28
N GLY A 107 12.96 -13.38 1.98
CA GLY A 107 12.50 -13.27 3.37
C GLY A 107 13.58 -12.86 4.36
N SER A 108 14.87 -13.13 4.05
CA SER A 108 16.01 -12.72 4.87
C SER A 108 16.33 -11.22 4.79
N TYR A 109 15.84 -10.53 3.75
CA TYR A 109 15.99 -9.08 3.68
C TYR A 109 15.05 -8.38 4.68
N PRO A 110 15.55 -7.44 5.50
CA PRO A 110 14.80 -6.87 6.61
C PRO A 110 13.85 -5.75 6.16
N ALA A 111 12.96 -6.02 5.19
CA ALA A 111 11.85 -5.13 4.92
C ALA A 111 10.82 -5.25 6.06
N ASP A 112 10.41 -4.13 6.65
CA ASP A 112 9.51 -4.11 7.81
C ASP A 112 8.04 -4.16 7.40
N ALA A 113 7.69 -3.49 6.29
CA ALA A 113 6.32 -3.43 5.78
C ALA A 113 6.29 -3.14 4.28
N MET A 114 5.15 -3.45 3.64
CA MET A 114 4.92 -3.12 2.23
C MET A 114 3.58 -2.40 2.05
N ILE A 115 3.59 -1.39 1.20
CA ILE A 115 2.41 -0.63 0.77
C ILE A 115 2.29 -0.73 -0.76
N VAL A 116 1.14 -1.16 -1.28
CA VAL A 116 0.82 -1.12 -2.71
C VAL A 116 -0.20 -0.02 -2.95
N ILE A 117 0.20 1.08 -3.61
CA ILE A 117 -0.61 2.29 -3.77
C ILE A 117 -0.38 2.98 -5.13
N PRO A 118 -1.40 3.16 -5.98
CA PRO A 118 -2.65 2.40 -5.98
C PRO A 118 -2.43 0.91 -6.28
N CYS A 119 -3.31 0.05 -5.75
CA CYS A 119 -3.34 -1.38 -6.04
C CYS A 119 -4.48 -1.69 -7.01
N SER A 120 -4.14 -2.16 -8.23
CA SER A 120 -5.13 -2.61 -9.20
C SER A 120 -5.74 -3.95 -8.80
N VAL A 121 -6.98 -4.20 -9.22
CA VAL A 121 -7.66 -5.50 -8.96
C VAL A 121 -6.94 -6.70 -9.60
N GLY A 122 -6.18 -6.48 -10.68
CA GLY A 122 -5.34 -7.50 -11.27
C GLY A 122 -4.17 -7.89 -10.39
N THR A 123 -3.49 -6.92 -9.76
CA THR A 123 -2.42 -7.16 -8.79
C THR A 123 -2.98 -7.76 -7.50
N LEU A 124 -4.10 -7.23 -7.00
CA LEU A 124 -4.83 -7.83 -5.88
C LEU A 124 -5.13 -9.31 -6.13
N ALA A 125 -5.62 -9.65 -7.33
CA ALA A 125 -5.93 -11.03 -7.69
C ALA A 125 -4.70 -11.94 -7.66
N ARG A 126 -3.54 -11.49 -8.18
CA ARG A 126 -2.29 -12.26 -8.11
C ARG A 126 -1.84 -12.48 -6.68
N ILE A 127 -1.79 -11.43 -5.87
CA ILE A 127 -1.39 -11.52 -4.46
C ILE A 127 -2.34 -12.45 -3.68
N ALA A 128 -3.66 -12.29 -3.85
CA ALA A 128 -4.68 -13.09 -3.17
C ALA A 128 -4.64 -14.60 -3.52
N ASN A 129 -4.02 -14.96 -4.64
CA ASN A 129 -3.90 -16.34 -5.09
C ASN A 129 -2.44 -16.83 -5.10
N GLY A 130 -1.49 -16.13 -4.47
CA GLY A 130 -0.09 -16.55 -4.35
C GLY A 130 0.67 -16.56 -5.67
N ILE A 131 0.26 -15.80 -6.69
CA ILE A 131 0.92 -15.71 -7.99
C ILE A 131 2.00 -14.63 -7.91
N ALA A 132 3.27 -15.04 -7.81
CA ALA A 132 4.43 -14.18 -7.62
C ALA A 132 5.37 -14.22 -8.84
N SER A 133 4.89 -13.79 -10.00
CA SER A 133 5.62 -13.84 -11.28
C SER A 133 6.55 -12.63 -11.51
N ARG A 134 6.39 -11.58 -10.76
CA ARG A 134 7.18 -10.34 -10.82
C ARG A 134 7.62 -9.93 -9.42
N LEU A 135 8.60 -9.03 -9.33
CA LEU A 135 9.15 -8.57 -8.05
C LEU A 135 8.08 -8.02 -7.09
N LEU A 136 7.14 -7.25 -7.61
CA LEU A 136 6.07 -6.66 -6.81
C LEU A 136 5.23 -7.71 -6.08
N GLU A 137 4.73 -8.70 -6.80
CA GLU A 137 3.94 -9.78 -6.23
C GLU A 137 4.80 -10.69 -5.33
N ARG A 138 6.08 -10.89 -5.69
CA ARG A 138 7.01 -11.65 -4.87
C ARG A 138 7.30 -10.95 -3.53
N ALA A 139 7.49 -9.65 -3.53
CA ALA A 139 7.68 -8.88 -2.30
C ALA A 139 6.43 -8.91 -1.39
N ALA A 140 5.23 -8.88 -1.99
CA ALA A 140 3.98 -9.05 -1.24
C ALA A 140 3.85 -10.46 -0.65
N ASP A 141 4.18 -11.51 -1.41
CA ASP A 141 4.22 -12.89 -0.93
C ASP A 141 5.22 -13.06 0.23
N VAL A 142 6.41 -12.43 0.14
CA VAL A 142 7.38 -12.39 1.23
C VAL A 142 6.79 -11.74 2.48
N CYS A 143 6.08 -10.61 2.35
CA CYS A 143 5.44 -9.97 3.49
C CYS A 143 4.43 -10.91 4.17
N LEU A 144 3.58 -11.60 3.40
CA LEU A 144 2.59 -12.53 3.94
C LEU A 144 3.23 -13.71 4.65
N LYS A 145 4.20 -14.39 4.02
CA LYS A 145 4.85 -15.57 4.62
C LYS A 145 5.70 -15.25 5.86
N GLU A 146 6.30 -14.05 5.92
CA GLU A 146 7.09 -13.57 7.06
C GLU A 146 6.22 -12.82 8.09
N LYS A 147 4.90 -12.78 7.91
CA LYS A 147 3.94 -12.06 8.77
C LYS A 147 4.28 -10.59 8.96
N ARG A 148 4.81 -9.95 7.91
CA ARG A 148 5.08 -8.51 7.86
C ARG A 148 3.85 -7.77 7.39
N ALA A 149 3.67 -6.53 7.81
CA ALA A 149 2.55 -5.72 7.40
C ALA A 149 2.51 -5.51 5.87
N LEU A 150 1.38 -5.86 5.25
CA LEU A 150 1.10 -5.64 3.84
C LEU A 150 -0.18 -4.83 3.71
N VAL A 151 -0.09 -3.61 3.17
CA VAL A 151 -1.23 -2.72 2.96
C VAL A 151 -1.52 -2.61 1.47
N LEU A 152 -2.74 -2.99 1.07
CA LEU A 152 -3.20 -2.94 -0.32
C LEU A 152 -4.22 -1.81 -0.48
N CYS A 153 -3.78 -0.67 -1.04
CA CYS A 153 -4.62 0.49 -1.32
C CYS A 153 -5.40 0.27 -2.63
N VAL A 154 -6.42 -0.59 -2.56
CA VAL A 154 -7.17 -1.05 -3.74
C VAL A 154 -7.98 0.08 -4.34
N ARG A 155 -7.86 0.25 -5.68
CA ARG A 155 -8.64 1.23 -6.45
C ARG A 155 -9.31 0.56 -7.62
N GLU A 156 -10.64 0.50 -7.58
CA GLU A 156 -11.52 0.03 -8.65
C GLU A 156 -12.95 0.49 -8.40
N ALA A 157 -13.70 0.79 -9.46
CA ALA A 157 -15.14 1.05 -9.41
C ALA A 157 -15.76 0.77 -10.80
N PRO A 158 -16.90 0.05 -10.89
CA PRO A 158 -17.55 -0.71 -9.82
C PRO A 158 -16.79 -2.00 -9.45
N LEU A 159 -17.06 -2.55 -8.30
CA LEU A 159 -16.52 -3.85 -7.89
C LEU A 159 -17.45 -4.99 -8.33
N ASN A 160 -16.87 -6.07 -8.85
CA ASN A 160 -17.58 -7.32 -9.09
C ASN A 160 -17.32 -8.35 -7.97
N LYS A 161 -18.05 -9.48 -8.01
CA LYS A 161 -17.92 -10.54 -7.00
C LYS A 161 -16.51 -11.14 -6.92
N ILE A 162 -15.76 -11.18 -8.04
CA ILE A 162 -14.38 -11.70 -8.06
C ILE A 162 -13.46 -10.76 -7.30
N HIS A 163 -13.58 -9.44 -7.50
CA HIS A 163 -12.81 -8.43 -6.79
C HIS A 163 -13.03 -8.52 -5.28
N ILE A 164 -14.30 -8.63 -4.86
CA ILE A 164 -14.67 -8.75 -3.42
C ILE A 164 -14.10 -10.04 -2.81
N ARG A 165 -14.18 -11.18 -3.54
CA ARG A 165 -13.59 -12.45 -3.08
C ARG A 165 -12.06 -12.35 -2.94
N ASN A 166 -11.38 -11.67 -3.87
CA ASN A 166 -9.93 -11.49 -3.80
C ASN A 166 -9.54 -10.55 -2.66
N MET A 167 -10.31 -9.50 -2.36
CA MET A 167 -10.10 -8.69 -1.15
C MET A 167 -10.23 -9.53 0.11
N PHE A 168 -11.27 -10.36 0.20
CA PHE A 168 -11.47 -11.27 1.33
C PHE A 168 -10.29 -12.25 1.48
N ARG A 169 -9.86 -12.91 0.40
CA ARG A 169 -8.72 -13.85 0.41
C ARG A 169 -7.41 -13.17 0.82
N ALA A 170 -7.14 -11.97 0.31
CA ALA A 170 -5.94 -11.24 0.67
C ALA A 170 -5.98 -10.82 2.16
N ALA A 171 -7.14 -10.41 2.67
CA ALA A 171 -7.32 -10.09 4.09
C ALA A 171 -7.17 -11.34 4.98
N ASP A 172 -7.75 -12.46 4.59
CA ASP A 172 -7.65 -13.75 5.29
C ASP A 172 -6.19 -14.25 5.33
N ALA A 173 -5.40 -13.99 4.28
CA ALA A 173 -3.97 -14.26 4.24
C ALA A 173 -3.11 -13.30 5.09
N GLY A 174 -3.69 -12.24 5.66
CA GLY A 174 -3.01 -11.28 6.54
C GLY A 174 -2.72 -9.90 5.95
N ALA A 175 -3.16 -9.61 4.71
CA ALA A 175 -3.04 -8.27 4.17
C ALA A 175 -4.11 -7.33 4.71
N THR A 176 -3.77 -6.06 4.90
CA THR A 176 -4.76 -5.01 5.14
C THR A 176 -5.34 -4.52 3.81
N ILE A 177 -6.65 -4.68 3.61
CA ILE A 177 -7.35 -4.03 2.51
C ILE A 177 -7.67 -2.60 2.93
N PHE A 178 -7.02 -1.64 2.27
CA PHE A 178 -7.16 -0.21 2.54
C PHE A 178 -7.67 0.48 1.27
N PRO A 179 -8.99 0.46 0.99
CA PRO A 179 -9.50 0.98 -0.28
C PRO A 179 -9.10 2.44 -0.47
N LEU A 180 -8.77 2.81 -1.71
CA LEU A 180 -8.37 4.19 -2.04
C LEU A 180 -9.61 5.09 -2.08
N ILE A 181 -10.16 5.31 -0.88
CA ILE A 181 -11.35 6.12 -0.61
C ILE A 181 -10.94 7.23 0.39
N PRO A 182 -10.71 8.46 -0.09
CA PRO A 182 -10.32 9.56 0.78
C PRO A 182 -11.47 10.00 1.70
N ALA A 183 -11.12 10.63 2.83
CA ALA A 183 -12.08 11.23 3.75
C ALA A 183 -12.38 12.68 3.33
N PHE A 184 -13.62 13.12 3.49
CA PHE A 184 -14.07 14.45 3.12
C PHE A 184 -14.46 15.34 4.31
N TYR A 185 -14.59 14.77 5.51
CA TYR A 185 -14.99 15.51 6.72
C TYR A 185 -13.95 16.57 7.16
N ASN A 186 -12.70 16.44 6.75
CA ASN A 186 -11.64 17.44 6.97
C ASN A 186 -11.66 18.60 5.94
N ARG A 187 -12.61 18.59 4.99
CA ARG A 187 -12.79 19.62 3.94
C ARG A 187 -11.46 19.97 3.24
N PRO A 188 -10.82 19.02 2.54
CA PRO A 188 -9.52 19.27 1.92
C PRO A 188 -9.62 20.39 0.89
N ALA A 189 -8.69 21.35 0.93
CA ALA A 189 -8.68 22.52 0.07
C ALA A 189 -8.25 22.21 -1.39
N SER A 190 -7.59 21.07 -1.61
CA SER A 190 -7.16 20.62 -2.94
C SER A 190 -7.07 19.09 -3.00
N ILE A 191 -6.90 18.56 -4.21
CA ILE A 191 -6.68 17.12 -4.44
C ILE A 191 -5.38 16.65 -3.77
N GLU A 192 -4.33 17.47 -3.78
CA GLU A 192 -3.05 17.18 -3.13
C GLU A 192 -3.21 17.05 -1.63
N VAL A 193 -3.94 17.96 -1.00
CA VAL A 193 -4.24 17.89 0.44
C VAL A 193 -5.03 16.62 0.76
N MET A 194 -6.03 16.30 -0.04
CA MET A 194 -6.81 15.08 0.12
C MET A 194 -5.95 13.81 -0.01
N ALA A 195 -5.08 13.76 -1.01
CA ALA A 195 -4.18 12.64 -1.24
C ALA A 195 -3.15 12.50 -0.11
N ARG A 196 -2.62 13.62 0.39
CA ARG A 196 -1.68 13.65 1.52
C ARG A 196 -2.33 13.14 2.80
N GLU A 197 -3.54 13.58 3.14
CA GLU A 197 -4.25 13.10 4.31
C GLU A 197 -4.53 11.59 4.24
N TYR A 198 -4.87 11.08 3.06
CA TYR A 198 -5.01 9.65 2.84
C TYR A 198 -3.68 8.92 3.06
N ALA A 199 -2.58 9.42 2.48
CA ALA A 199 -1.24 8.85 2.67
C ALA A 199 -0.84 8.83 4.16
N TYR A 200 -1.14 9.90 4.90
CA TYR A 200 -0.90 10.00 6.34
C TYR A 200 -1.67 8.94 7.14
N ARG A 201 -2.91 8.65 6.74
CA ARG A 201 -3.69 7.57 7.37
C ARG A 201 -3.10 6.18 7.10
N VAL A 202 -2.60 5.94 5.88
CA VAL A 202 -1.89 4.69 5.55
C VAL A 202 -0.63 4.56 6.41
N LEU A 203 0.17 5.62 6.54
CA LEU A 203 1.38 5.62 7.37
C LEU A 203 1.04 5.45 8.86
N ALA A 204 0.00 6.11 9.36
CA ALA A 204 -0.45 5.97 10.74
C ALA A 204 -0.89 4.53 11.06
N HIS A 205 -1.52 3.83 10.10
CA HIS A 205 -1.86 2.41 10.23
C HIS A 205 -0.63 1.51 10.41
N LEU A 206 0.52 1.91 9.85
CA LEU A 206 1.81 1.23 10.03
C LEU A 206 2.60 1.70 11.27
N GLY A 207 2.00 2.51 12.15
CA GLY A 207 2.68 3.06 13.32
C GLY A 207 3.55 4.29 13.04
N LEU A 208 3.41 4.89 11.86
CA LEU A 208 4.15 6.09 11.43
C LEU A 208 3.22 7.33 11.31
N PRO A 209 2.53 7.75 12.39
CA PRO A 209 1.65 8.92 12.33
C PRO A 209 2.45 10.16 11.96
N GLN A 210 1.87 11.01 11.10
CA GLN A 210 2.48 12.25 10.67
C GLN A 210 2.01 13.42 11.56
N PRO A 211 2.88 14.38 11.89
CA PRO A 211 2.56 15.45 12.85
C PRO A 211 1.40 16.32 12.39
N ASP A 212 1.33 16.61 11.09
CA ASP A 212 0.32 17.49 10.48
C ASP A 212 -0.97 16.76 10.05
N SER A 213 -1.12 15.47 10.42
CA SER A 213 -2.30 14.70 10.04
C SER A 213 -3.55 15.19 10.76
N TYR A 214 -4.66 15.27 10.02
CA TYR A 214 -5.95 15.57 10.61
C TYR A 214 -6.33 14.52 11.66
N ARG A 215 -6.77 14.99 12.84
CA ARG A 215 -7.32 14.14 13.91
C ARG A 215 -8.74 14.61 14.24
N TRP A 216 -9.65 13.66 14.28
CA TRP A 216 -10.99 13.93 14.75
C TRP A 216 -10.94 14.32 16.23
N LYS A 217 -11.57 15.44 16.58
CA LYS A 217 -11.52 15.98 17.95
C LYS A 217 -12.85 15.79 18.73
N GLY A 218 -13.81 15.03 18.13
CA GLY A 218 -15.13 14.91 18.71
C GLY A 218 -16.09 15.95 18.17
#